data_6c7919a7beba95a8346f6b79cd0a781c
#
_entry.id   6c7919a7beba95a8346f6b79cd0a781c
#
_cell.length_a   1.000
_cell.length_b   1.000
_cell.length_c   1.000
_cell.angle_alpha   90.00
_cell.angle_beta   90.00
_cell.angle_gamma   90.00
#
_symmetry.space_group_name_H-M   'P 1'
#
loop_
_entity.id
_entity.type
_entity.pdbx_description
1 polymer ?
#
loop_
_entity_poly.entity_id
_entity_poly.type
_entity_poly.pdbx_seq_one_letter_code
_entity_poly.pdbx_strand_id
1 'polypeptide(L)'
;MKDMLSLSQERFSARKFTQEAVSEADLQYILECVRMAPSACNKQPWKWLVVKSDEAKKKLQECYNREWFLSAPMYIIGMRNKQENWVRKEDSKPHGDIDVAIATEHLCLAAAERGLGTCWVCNYDPEKMHQYFEQDSRADYEAVVIIPIGHIAEDCPHAEKKRKEISAIVEEI
;
A
#
# COMPACT_ATOMS: atom_id res chain seq x y z
N MET A 1 3.64 -21.64 9.49
CA MET A 1 2.99 -20.77 8.49
C MET A 1 1.64 -20.38 9.06
N LYS A 2 1.34 -19.08 9.14
CA LYS A 2 0.01 -18.62 9.58
C LYS A 2 -0.99 -18.81 8.45
N ASP A 3 -2.23 -19.17 8.77
CA ASP A 3 -3.30 -19.21 7.77
C ASP A 3 -3.80 -17.79 7.45
N MET A 4 -4.55 -17.64 6.36
CA MET A 4 -5.03 -16.34 5.88
C MET A 4 -5.92 -15.62 6.91
N LEU A 5 -6.75 -16.34 7.65
CA LEU A 5 -7.63 -15.74 8.66
C LEU A 5 -6.80 -15.15 9.81
N SER A 6 -5.81 -15.89 10.29
CA SER A 6 -4.89 -15.43 11.34
C SER A 6 -4.13 -14.17 10.90
N LEU A 7 -3.58 -14.15 9.68
CA LEU A 7 -2.92 -12.97 9.13
C LEU A 7 -3.88 -11.78 9.02
N SER A 8 -5.11 -12.01 8.55
CA SER A 8 -6.13 -10.98 8.45
C SER A 8 -6.55 -10.43 9.82
N GLN A 9 -6.53 -11.26 10.86
CA GLN A 9 -6.80 -10.85 12.24
C GLN A 9 -5.63 -10.05 12.84
N GLU A 10 -4.40 -10.47 12.60
CA GLU A 10 -3.21 -9.84 13.16
C GLU A 10 -2.83 -8.52 12.47
N ARG A 11 -2.89 -8.47 11.13
CA ARG A 11 -2.56 -7.25 10.38
C ARG A 11 -3.41 -6.07 10.87
N PHE A 12 -2.76 -4.98 11.22
CA PHE A 12 -3.44 -3.72 11.55
C PHE A 12 -2.71 -2.52 10.92
N SER A 13 -3.34 -1.35 10.96
CA SER A 13 -2.75 -0.11 10.46
C SER A 13 -1.79 0.46 11.50
N ALA A 14 -0.51 0.07 11.40
CA ALA A 14 0.54 0.54 12.29
C ALA A 14 0.83 2.03 12.06
N ARG A 15 0.92 2.79 13.15
CA ARG A 15 1.15 4.24 13.13
C ARG A 15 2.28 4.67 14.07
N LYS A 16 3.23 3.80 14.30
CA LYS A 16 4.52 4.09 14.92
C LYS A 16 5.52 3.01 14.57
N PHE A 17 6.66 3.43 14.04
CA PHE A 17 7.70 2.53 13.55
C PHE A 17 9.01 2.81 14.25
N THR A 18 9.88 1.80 14.34
CA THR A 18 11.28 1.98 14.73
C THR A 18 12.09 2.48 13.54
N GLN A 19 13.31 2.92 13.77
CA GLN A 19 14.24 3.30 12.69
C GLN A 19 15.03 2.10 12.13
N GLU A 20 14.74 0.89 12.61
CA GLU A 20 15.34 -0.33 12.09
C GLU A 20 14.97 -0.52 10.62
N ALA A 21 15.98 -0.80 9.80
CA ALA A 21 15.78 -0.98 8.37
C ALA A 21 15.03 -2.29 8.08
N VAL A 22 14.09 -2.23 7.14
CA VAL A 22 13.50 -3.45 6.57
C VAL A 22 14.57 -4.20 5.79
N SER A 23 14.72 -5.51 6.06
CA SER A 23 15.70 -6.33 5.37
C SER A 23 15.40 -6.42 3.88
N GLU A 24 16.45 -6.54 3.05
CA GLU A 24 16.27 -6.71 1.60
C GLU A 24 15.52 -8.02 1.28
N ALA A 25 15.74 -9.07 2.08
CA ALA A 25 15.05 -10.35 1.92
C ALA A 25 13.54 -10.23 2.17
N ASP A 26 13.13 -9.48 3.20
CA ASP A 26 11.71 -9.24 3.48
C ASP A 26 11.08 -8.35 2.40
N LEU A 27 11.80 -7.30 1.97
CA LEU A 27 11.33 -6.44 0.89
C LEU A 27 11.11 -7.24 -0.40
N GLN A 28 12.06 -8.08 -0.81
CA GLN A 28 11.94 -8.92 -2.01
C GLN A 28 10.78 -9.90 -1.90
N TYR A 29 10.60 -10.53 -0.73
CA TYR A 29 9.45 -11.40 -0.46
C TYR A 29 8.12 -10.66 -0.63
N ILE A 30 8.00 -9.47 -0.04
CA ILE A 30 6.79 -8.65 -0.12
C ILE A 30 6.50 -8.24 -1.57
N LEU A 31 7.53 -7.79 -2.31
CA LEU A 31 7.38 -7.40 -3.70
C LEU A 31 7.01 -8.58 -4.61
N GLU A 32 7.48 -9.79 -4.31
CA GLU A 32 7.08 -10.99 -5.03
C GLU A 32 5.61 -11.34 -4.77
N CYS A 33 5.12 -11.19 -3.54
CA CYS A 33 3.69 -11.34 -3.24
C CYS A 33 2.83 -10.31 -3.99
N VAL A 34 3.30 -9.07 -4.09
CA VAL A 34 2.66 -8.02 -4.89
C VAL A 34 2.61 -8.41 -6.37
N ARG A 35 3.72 -8.92 -6.91
CA ARG A 35 3.82 -9.37 -8.32
C ARG A 35 2.85 -10.50 -8.65
N MET A 36 2.52 -11.35 -7.68
CA MET A 36 1.59 -12.47 -7.84
C MET A 36 0.12 -12.07 -7.73
N ALA A 37 -0.19 -10.81 -7.42
CA ALA A 37 -1.57 -10.35 -7.34
C ALA A 37 -2.28 -10.40 -8.70
N PRO A 38 -3.58 -10.76 -8.76
CA PRO A 38 -4.35 -10.73 -9.99
C PRO A 38 -4.69 -9.29 -10.39
N SER A 39 -4.95 -9.09 -11.67
CA SER A 39 -5.47 -7.84 -12.23
C SER A 39 -6.49 -8.08 -13.32
N ALA A 40 -7.32 -7.09 -13.63
CA ALA A 40 -8.30 -7.19 -14.70
C ALA A 40 -7.65 -7.54 -16.04
N CYS A 41 -8.09 -8.63 -16.67
CA CYS A 41 -7.52 -9.19 -17.90
C CYS A 41 -6.00 -9.41 -17.84
N ASN A 42 -5.45 -9.62 -16.65
CA ASN A 42 -4.01 -9.78 -16.40
C ASN A 42 -3.16 -8.61 -16.96
N LYS A 43 -3.71 -7.42 -16.98
CA LYS A 43 -3.01 -6.23 -17.51
C LYS A 43 -1.87 -5.75 -16.64
N GLN A 44 -1.92 -5.99 -15.32
CA GLN A 44 -0.91 -5.59 -14.36
C GLN A 44 -0.55 -4.08 -14.48
N PRO A 45 -1.53 -3.17 -14.49
CA PRO A 45 -1.35 -1.77 -14.86
C PRO A 45 -0.80 -0.96 -13.69
N TRP A 46 0.27 -1.41 -13.08
CA TRP A 46 0.85 -0.82 -11.88
C TRP A 46 2.35 -0.63 -11.96
N LYS A 47 2.83 0.31 -11.16
CA LYS A 47 4.23 0.50 -10.82
C LYS A 47 4.35 0.72 -9.31
N TRP A 48 5.40 0.17 -8.73
CA TRP A 48 5.67 0.29 -7.30
C TRP A 48 6.98 1.04 -7.10
N LEU A 49 6.91 2.18 -6.39
CA LEU A 49 8.09 2.96 -6.05
C LEU A 49 8.49 2.64 -4.60
N VAL A 50 9.69 2.11 -4.42
CA VAL A 50 10.27 1.87 -3.10
C VAL A 50 11.08 3.10 -2.72
N VAL A 51 10.61 3.84 -1.72
CA VAL A 51 11.18 5.11 -1.27
C VAL A 51 12.07 4.86 -0.05
N LYS A 52 13.40 4.84 -0.28
CA LYS A 52 14.44 4.58 0.74
C LYS A 52 15.32 5.78 1.02
N SER A 53 15.64 6.60 -0.01
CA SER A 53 16.55 7.73 0.14
C SER A 53 15.93 8.84 0.98
N ASP A 54 16.74 9.53 1.77
CA ASP A 54 16.27 10.62 2.65
C ASP A 54 15.67 11.78 1.86
N GLU A 55 16.18 12.06 0.67
CA GLU A 55 15.61 13.08 -0.21
C GLU A 55 14.20 12.72 -0.66
N ALA A 56 14.00 11.49 -1.16
CA ALA A 56 12.68 11.02 -1.61
C ALA A 56 11.70 10.90 -0.44
N LYS A 57 12.16 10.45 0.74
CA LYS A 57 11.35 10.42 1.97
C LYS A 57 10.87 11.81 2.36
N LYS A 58 11.74 12.83 2.34
CA LYS A 58 11.35 14.22 2.63
C LYS A 58 10.27 14.71 1.68
N LYS A 59 10.43 14.52 0.37
CA LYS A 59 9.41 14.86 -0.64
C LYS A 59 8.08 14.18 -0.35
N LEU A 60 8.12 12.88 -0.04
CA LEU A 60 6.90 12.12 0.28
C LEU A 60 6.23 12.58 1.57
N GLN A 61 7.01 12.95 2.57
CA GLN A 61 6.53 13.48 3.84
C GLN A 61 5.88 14.86 3.69
N GLU A 62 6.24 15.64 2.67
CA GLU A 62 5.52 16.86 2.31
C GLU A 62 4.15 16.59 1.70
N CYS A 63 3.97 15.44 1.01
CA CYS A 63 2.68 15.04 0.49
C CYS A 63 1.70 14.62 1.59
N TYR A 64 2.21 14.07 2.70
CA TYR A 64 1.40 13.64 3.84
C TYR A 64 2.12 13.93 5.15
N ASN A 65 1.91 15.13 5.69
CA ASN A 65 2.61 15.61 6.89
C ASN A 65 1.84 15.20 8.17
N ARG A 66 2.16 14.02 8.71
CA ARG A 66 1.67 13.52 9.99
C ARG A 66 2.84 12.95 10.79
N GLU A 67 2.96 13.31 12.06
CA GLU A 67 4.06 12.89 12.92
C GLU A 67 4.31 11.37 12.88
N TRP A 68 3.26 10.58 13.03
CA TRP A 68 3.39 9.12 12.98
C TRP A 68 3.94 8.60 11.63
N PHE A 69 3.60 9.27 10.53
CA PHE A 69 4.05 8.89 9.20
C PHE A 69 5.55 9.14 9.03
N LEU A 70 6.07 10.19 9.65
CA LEU A 70 7.50 10.53 9.62
C LEU A 70 8.37 9.48 10.32
N SER A 71 7.79 8.64 11.18
CA SER A 71 8.53 7.60 11.89
C SER A 71 8.90 6.39 11.02
N ALA A 72 8.27 6.22 9.85
CA ALA A 72 8.53 5.06 9.00
C ALA A 72 9.92 5.13 8.35
N PRO A 73 10.71 4.02 8.38
CA PRO A 73 12.04 3.97 7.79
C PRO A 73 11.99 3.93 6.25
N MET A 74 10.88 3.44 5.68
CA MET A 74 10.70 3.24 4.24
C MET A 74 9.23 3.37 3.86
N TYR A 75 8.98 3.68 2.57
CA TYR A 75 7.62 3.74 2.02
C TYR A 75 7.56 3.02 0.68
N ILE A 76 6.37 2.53 0.33
CA ILE A 76 6.07 1.99 -0.99
C ILE A 76 4.87 2.77 -1.55
N ILE A 77 5.01 3.34 -2.76
CA ILE A 77 3.92 4.02 -3.46
C ILE A 77 3.38 3.06 -4.52
N GLY A 78 2.10 2.72 -4.43
CA GLY A 78 1.38 1.99 -5.46
C GLY A 78 0.78 2.97 -6.47
N MET A 79 1.14 2.81 -7.73
CA MET A 79 0.71 3.67 -8.82
C MET A 79 -0.03 2.86 -9.88
N ARG A 80 -1.09 3.43 -10.47
CA ARG A 80 -1.75 2.86 -11.65
C ARG A 80 -1.21 3.48 -12.93
N ASN A 81 -1.13 2.72 -14.00
CA ASN A 81 -0.93 3.23 -15.36
C ASN A 81 -2.29 3.63 -15.95
N LYS A 82 -2.48 4.93 -16.23
CA LYS A 82 -3.72 5.50 -16.78
C LYS A 82 -4.04 4.98 -18.17
N GLN A 83 -3.03 4.61 -18.96
CA GLN A 83 -3.18 4.17 -20.35
C GLN A 83 -3.42 2.65 -20.47
N GLU A 84 -2.88 1.87 -19.56
CA GLU A 84 -2.91 0.41 -19.63
C GLU A 84 -4.04 -0.22 -18.81
N ASN A 85 -4.62 0.50 -17.85
CA ASN A 85 -5.64 -0.07 -16.99
C ASN A 85 -6.88 -0.52 -17.77
N TRP A 86 -7.55 -1.55 -17.24
CA TRP A 86 -8.81 -2.01 -17.85
C TRP A 86 -9.92 -0.98 -17.61
N VAL A 87 -10.73 -0.74 -18.66
CA VAL A 87 -11.85 0.19 -18.61
C VAL A 87 -13.12 -0.58 -18.97
N ARG A 88 -14.14 -0.49 -18.13
CA ARG A 88 -15.46 -1.09 -18.41
C ARG A 88 -16.14 -0.33 -19.54
N LYS A 89 -16.59 -1.06 -20.57
CA LYS A 89 -17.11 -0.46 -21.81
C LYS A 89 -18.41 0.31 -21.62
N GLU A 90 -19.28 -0.19 -20.74
CA GLU A 90 -20.65 0.31 -20.56
C GLU A 90 -20.71 1.71 -19.96
N ASP A 91 -19.78 2.06 -19.09
CA ASP A 91 -19.75 3.36 -18.38
C ASP A 91 -18.38 4.05 -18.40
N SER A 92 -17.44 3.50 -19.15
CA SER A 92 -16.06 4.01 -19.25
C SER A 92 -15.33 4.10 -17.90
N LYS A 93 -15.73 3.29 -16.89
CA LYS A 93 -15.11 3.30 -15.57
C LYS A 93 -13.75 2.60 -15.60
N PRO A 94 -12.65 3.30 -15.26
CA PRO A 94 -11.34 2.66 -15.12
C PRO A 94 -11.28 1.82 -13.84
N HIS A 95 -10.52 0.72 -13.86
CA HIS A 95 -10.40 -0.21 -12.75
C HIS A 95 -8.97 -0.35 -12.20
N GLY A 96 -8.04 0.48 -12.67
CA GLY A 96 -6.65 0.44 -12.22
C GLY A 96 -6.48 0.61 -10.72
N ASP A 97 -7.31 1.43 -10.06
CA ASP A 97 -7.31 1.59 -8.61
C ASP A 97 -7.67 0.29 -7.88
N ILE A 98 -8.62 -0.48 -8.45
CA ILE A 98 -9.01 -1.79 -7.89
C ILE A 98 -7.84 -2.76 -8.01
N ASP A 99 -7.17 -2.81 -9.17
CA ASP A 99 -6.02 -3.67 -9.39
C ASP A 99 -4.90 -3.33 -8.39
N VAL A 100 -4.56 -2.04 -8.24
CA VAL A 100 -3.56 -1.58 -7.26
C VAL A 100 -3.99 -1.92 -5.83
N ALA A 101 -5.27 -1.77 -5.48
CA ALA A 101 -5.80 -2.09 -4.15
C ALA A 101 -5.64 -3.59 -3.82
N ILE A 102 -5.93 -4.48 -4.77
CA ILE A 102 -5.74 -5.93 -4.61
C ILE A 102 -4.25 -6.23 -4.32
N ALA A 103 -3.35 -5.71 -5.14
CA ALA A 103 -1.92 -5.93 -4.97
C ALA A 103 -1.36 -5.28 -3.68
N THR A 104 -1.94 -4.16 -3.24
CA THR A 104 -1.59 -3.51 -1.97
C THR A 104 -1.98 -4.38 -0.77
N GLU A 105 -3.13 -5.07 -0.80
CA GLU A 105 -3.49 -5.98 0.32
C GLU A 105 -2.55 -7.19 0.37
N HIS A 106 -2.10 -7.74 -0.79
CA HIS A 106 -1.02 -8.73 -0.83
C HIS A 106 0.25 -8.21 -0.14
N LEU A 107 0.65 -6.95 -0.42
CA LEU A 107 1.77 -6.28 0.26
C LEU A 107 1.58 -6.26 1.78
N CYS A 108 0.41 -5.80 2.23
CA CYS A 108 0.14 -5.62 3.66
C CYS A 108 0.11 -6.94 4.43
N LEU A 109 -0.44 -7.98 3.83
CA LEU A 109 -0.48 -9.33 4.43
C LEU A 109 0.90 -9.98 4.45
N ALA A 110 1.67 -9.86 3.36
CA ALA A 110 3.04 -10.36 3.30
C ALA A 110 3.94 -9.64 4.31
N ALA A 111 3.80 -8.32 4.48
CA ALA A 111 4.51 -7.57 5.51
C ALA A 111 4.15 -8.06 6.92
N ALA A 112 2.86 -8.28 7.20
CA ALA A 112 2.40 -8.79 8.48
C ALA A 112 2.94 -10.20 8.78
N GLU A 113 3.03 -11.07 7.76
CA GLU A 113 3.65 -12.39 7.89
C GLU A 113 5.13 -12.30 8.29
N ARG A 114 5.84 -11.27 7.82
CA ARG A 114 7.23 -10.96 8.18
C ARG A 114 7.37 -10.17 9.48
N GLY A 115 6.29 -9.95 10.23
CA GLY A 115 6.31 -9.18 11.47
C GLY A 115 6.47 -7.67 11.28
N LEU A 116 6.28 -7.18 10.05
CA LEU A 116 6.36 -5.75 9.73
C LEU A 116 4.98 -5.09 9.80
N GLY A 117 4.98 -3.82 10.18
CA GLY A 117 3.81 -2.96 10.19
C GLY A 117 3.65 -2.22 8.87
N THR A 118 2.39 -1.99 8.49
CA THR A 118 2.00 -1.17 7.34
C THR A 118 0.77 -0.33 7.68
N CYS A 119 0.53 0.73 6.91
CA CYS A 119 -0.71 1.48 6.98
C CYS A 119 -1.07 2.01 5.58
N TRP A 120 -2.34 1.89 5.18
CA TRP A 120 -2.84 2.49 3.94
C TRP A 120 -3.01 4.00 4.12
N VAL A 121 -2.41 4.79 3.24
CA VAL A 121 -2.54 6.25 3.18
C VAL A 121 -2.98 6.65 1.78
N CYS A 122 -4.25 7.09 1.67
CA CYS A 122 -4.82 7.65 0.43
C CYS A 122 -5.13 9.15 0.57
N ASN A 123 -5.09 9.70 1.78
CA ASN A 123 -5.35 11.12 2.05
C ASN A 123 -4.05 11.93 2.02
N TYR A 124 -3.40 11.98 0.87
CA TYR A 124 -2.19 12.78 0.62
C TYR A 124 -2.51 13.99 -0.27
N ASP A 125 -1.57 14.92 -0.38
CA ASP A 125 -1.62 16.06 -1.30
C ASP A 125 -1.33 15.57 -2.74
N PRO A 126 -2.34 15.52 -3.64
CA PRO A 126 -2.14 15.00 -4.99
C PRO A 126 -1.29 15.92 -5.88
N GLU A 127 -1.27 17.24 -5.64
CA GLU A 127 -0.48 18.18 -6.43
C GLU A 127 1.01 17.98 -6.17
N LYS A 128 1.39 17.86 -4.90
CA LYS A 128 2.78 17.52 -4.52
C LYS A 128 3.18 16.12 -4.98
N MET A 129 2.28 15.14 -4.86
CA MET A 129 2.54 13.80 -5.36
C MET A 129 2.82 13.83 -6.86
N HIS A 130 1.99 14.52 -7.63
CA HIS A 130 2.21 14.73 -9.06
C HIS A 130 3.57 15.41 -9.34
N GLN A 131 3.87 16.49 -8.64
CA GLN A 131 5.12 17.23 -8.82
C GLN A 131 6.37 16.39 -8.54
N TYR A 132 6.35 15.54 -7.52
CA TYR A 132 7.56 14.85 -7.05
C TYR A 132 7.72 13.44 -7.61
N PHE A 133 6.63 12.75 -7.94
CA PHE A 133 6.68 11.32 -8.25
C PHE A 133 6.06 10.91 -9.58
N GLU A 134 5.28 11.80 -10.23
CA GLU A 134 4.51 11.47 -11.44
C GLU A 134 5.03 12.22 -12.68
N GLN A 135 6.32 12.55 -12.73
CA GLN A 135 6.93 13.26 -13.83
C GLN A 135 7.78 12.33 -14.71
N ASP A 136 8.20 12.82 -15.86
CA ASP A 136 9.10 12.15 -16.80
C ASP A 136 8.61 10.75 -17.20
N SER A 137 9.40 9.74 -16.95
CA SER A 137 9.06 8.32 -17.26
C SER A 137 7.86 7.78 -16.51
N ARG A 138 7.28 8.54 -15.59
CA ARG A 138 6.10 8.21 -14.80
C ARG A 138 4.89 9.08 -15.11
N ALA A 139 4.91 9.89 -16.16
CA ALA A 139 3.81 10.80 -16.52
C ALA A 139 2.47 10.07 -16.80
N ASP A 140 2.53 8.81 -17.25
CA ASP A 140 1.34 7.98 -17.46
C ASP A 140 0.85 7.29 -16.18
N TYR A 141 1.58 7.43 -15.08
CA TYR A 141 1.22 6.84 -13.79
C TYR A 141 0.60 7.87 -12.87
N GLU A 142 -0.29 7.39 -12.01
CA GLU A 142 -0.94 8.15 -10.95
C GLU A 142 -0.85 7.36 -9.66
N ALA A 143 -0.43 8.00 -8.58
CA ALA A 143 -0.39 7.38 -7.27
C ALA A 143 -1.80 7.05 -6.77
N VAL A 144 -1.99 5.86 -6.24
CA VAL A 144 -3.25 5.39 -5.66
C VAL A 144 -3.12 5.31 -4.13
N VAL A 145 -1.96 4.89 -3.65
CA VAL A 145 -1.74 4.62 -2.23
C VAL A 145 -0.28 4.80 -1.84
N ILE A 146 -0.06 5.27 -0.62
CA ILE A 146 1.25 5.27 0.04
C ILE A 146 1.21 4.28 1.19
N ILE A 147 2.19 3.40 1.28
CA ILE A 147 2.34 2.41 2.35
C ILE A 147 3.64 2.69 3.11
N PRO A 148 3.61 3.38 4.28
CA PRO A 148 4.70 3.33 5.24
C PRO A 148 4.88 1.89 5.71
N ILE A 149 6.12 1.43 5.79
CA ILE A 149 6.47 0.06 6.18
C ILE A 149 7.73 0.05 7.06
N GLY A 150 7.73 -0.78 8.09
CA GLY A 150 8.84 -0.92 9.03
C GLY A 150 8.51 -1.83 10.21
N HIS A 151 9.49 -1.99 11.10
CA HIS A 151 9.29 -2.67 12.38
C HIS A 151 8.39 -1.81 13.26
N ILE A 152 7.39 -2.45 13.90
CA ILE A 152 6.42 -1.77 14.74
C ILE A 152 7.09 -1.39 16.08
N ALA A 153 6.97 -0.13 16.51
CA ALA A 153 7.46 0.27 17.82
C ALA A 153 6.63 -0.37 18.94
N GLU A 154 7.26 -0.72 20.06
CA GLU A 154 6.60 -1.39 21.21
C GLU A 154 5.40 -0.61 21.74
N ASP A 155 5.48 0.73 21.73
CA ASP A 155 4.42 1.64 22.16
C ASP A 155 3.49 2.09 21.01
N CYS A 156 3.48 1.36 19.89
CA CYS A 156 2.57 1.65 18.79
C CYS A 156 1.11 1.43 19.24
N PRO A 157 0.24 2.43 19.10
CA PRO A 157 -1.16 2.25 19.42
C PRO A 157 -1.80 1.12 18.61
N HIS A 158 -2.36 0.13 19.29
CA HIS A 158 -3.06 -0.99 18.68
C HIS A 158 -4.52 -0.99 19.12
N ALA A 159 -5.37 -0.37 18.30
CA ALA A 159 -6.79 -0.35 18.56
C ALA A 159 -7.42 -1.74 18.32
N GLU A 160 -8.43 -2.07 19.12
CA GLU A 160 -9.24 -3.26 18.91
C GLU A 160 -9.84 -3.28 17.50
N LYS A 161 -9.73 -4.41 16.82
CA LYS A 161 -10.25 -4.60 15.47
C LYS A 161 -11.75 -4.86 15.49
N LYS A 162 -12.55 -3.79 15.42
CA LYS A 162 -14.01 -3.90 15.31
C LYS A 162 -14.43 -4.22 13.87
N ARG A 163 -15.30 -5.20 13.71
CA ARG A 163 -15.89 -5.60 12.44
C ARG A 163 -17.40 -5.74 12.59
N LYS A 164 -18.11 -5.49 11.50
CA LYS A 164 -19.55 -5.79 11.45
C LYS A 164 -19.74 -7.29 11.47
N GLU A 165 -20.90 -7.74 11.96
CA GLU A 165 -21.30 -9.14 11.87
C GLU A 165 -21.48 -9.55 10.41
N ILE A 166 -21.27 -10.84 10.12
CA ILE A 166 -21.37 -11.37 8.74
C ILE A 166 -22.74 -11.08 8.15
N SER A 167 -23.81 -11.23 8.92
CA SER A 167 -25.20 -10.94 8.51
C SER A 167 -25.45 -9.47 8.10
N ALA A 168 -24.57 -8.55 8.52
CA ALA A 168 -24.68 -7.13 8.13
C ALA A 168 -23.93 -6.79 6.83
N ILE A 169 -23.17 -7.73 6.27
CA ILE A 169 -22.33 -7.52 5.06
C ILE A 169 -22.55 -8.60 3.99
N VAL A 170 -23.32 -9.64 4.30
CA VAL A 170 -23.66 -10.75 3.38
C VAL A 170 -25.17 -10.88 3.34
N GLU A 171 -25.72 -10.94 2.15
CA GLU A 171 -27.12 -11.24 1.87
C GLU A 171 -27.17 -12.39 0.87
N GLU A 172 -27.96 -13.43 1.18
CA GLU A 172 -28.24 -14.54 0.25
C GLU A 172 -29.49 -14.22 -0.55
N ILE A 173 -29.43 -14.25 -1.87
CA ILE A 173 -30.52 -13.94 -2.80
C ILE A 173 -30.84 -15.13 -3.69
#